data_24384357d15e12796be50c837848820b
#
_entry.id   24384357d15e12796be50c837848820b
#
_cell.length_a   1.000
_cell.length_b   1.000
_cell.length_c   1.000
_cell.angle_alpha   90.00
_cell.angle_beta   90.00
_cell.angle_gamma   90.00
#
_symmetry.space_group_name_H-M   'P 1'
#
loop_
_entity.id
_entity.type
_entity.pdbx_description
1 polymer ?
#
loop_
_entity_poly.entity_id
_entity_poly.type
_entity_poly.pdbx_seq_one_letter_code
_entity_poly.pdbx_strand_id
1 'polypeptide(L)'
;MRHNQPVTQREYEFPADATLMSTTNTQSHITYANAAFIAVSGFEREEIIGQAHNMVRHPDMPTQAFADMWATLKAGRSWTALVKNRRKTGDHYWVR
;
A
#
# COMPACT_ATOMS: atom_id res chain seq x y z
N MET A 1 -12.33 0.44 10.21
CA MET A 1 -11.37 -0.20 9.29
C MET A 1 -11.92 -0.19 7.88
N ARG A 2 -11.06 0.10 6.90
CA ARG A 2 -11.48 0.15 5.51
C ARG A 2 -11.48 -1.25 4.90
N HIS A 3 -12.61 -1.65 4.32
CA HIS A 3 -12.73 -2.89 3.56
C HIS A 3 -12.73 -2.56 2.07
N ASN A 4 -11.57 -2.71 1.44
CA ASN A 4 -11.39 -2.38 0.04
C ASN A 4 -12.01 -3.46 -0.86
N GLN A 5 -12.76 -3.01 -1.84
CA GLN A 5 -13.43 -3.87 -2.83
C GLN A 5 -13.29 -3.22 -4.21
N PRO A 6 -13.27 -3.96 -5.30
CA PRO A 6 -13.39 -5.43 -5.41
C PRO A 6 -12.10 -6.17 -5.02
N VAL A 7 -12.19 -7.51 -4.94
CA VAL A 7 -11.06 -8.41 -4.73
C VAL A 7 -11.19 -9.55 -5.71
N THR A 8 -10.13 -9.81 -6.50
CA THR A 8 -10.18 -10.84 -7.55
C THR A 8 -9.41 -12.11 -7.19
N GLN A 9 -8.53 -12.05 -6.18
CA GLN A 9 -7.60 -13.12 -5.81
C GLN A 9 -6.60 -13.47 -6.93
N ARG A 10 -6.40 -12.59 -7.90
CA ARG A 10 -5.36 -12.73 -8.91
C ARG A 10 -4.16 -11.90 -8.53
N GLU A 11 -2.98 -12.49 -8.70
CA GLU A 11 -1.74 -11.77 -8.44
C GLU A 11 -1.37 -10.92 -9.66
N TYR A 12 -1.00 -9.65 -9.39
CA TYR A 12 -0.38 -8.79 -10.39
C TYR A 12 1.12 -8.79 -10.15
N GLU A 13 1.87 -9.29 -11.13
CA GLU A 13 3.32 -9.33 -11.05
C GLU A 13 3.90 -8.07 -11.70
N PHE A 14 4.89 -7.47 -11.07
CA PHE A 14 5.60 -6.31 -11.60
C PHE A 14 7.10 -6.60 -11.62
N PRO A 15 7.90 -5.84 -12.42
CA PRO A 15 9.33 -6.10 -12.54
C PRO A 15 10.03 -6.09 -11.18
N ALA A 16 10.91 -7.08 -10.98
CA ALA A 16 11.60 -7.25 -9.70
C ALA A 16 12.51 -6.06 -9.36
N ASP A 17 12.94 -5.29 -10.37
CA ASP A 17 13.78 -4.10 -10.19
C ASP A 17 12.96 -2.82 -9.99
N ALA A 18 11.63 -2.90 -10.01
CA ALA A 18 10.79 -1.73 -9.76
C ALA A 18 10.87 -1.33 -8.29
N THR A 19 11.08 -0.05 -8.03
CA THR A 19 11.07 0.50 -6.68
C THR A 19 9.77 1.27 -6.48
N LEU A 20 8.92 0.78 -5.57
CA LEU A 20 7.68 1.45 -5.21
C LEU A 20 7.95 2.39 -4.04
N MET A 21 7.63 3.67 -4.20
CA MET A 21 7.89 4.67 -3.18
C MET A 21 6.68 5.55 -2.97
N SER A 22 6.32 5.73 -1.71
CA SER A 22 5.33 6.74 -1.31
C SER A 22 5.78 7.38 -0.01
N THR A 23 5.29 8.58 0.25
CA THR A 23 5.46 9.25 1.53
C THR A 23 4.09 9.62 2.10
N THR A 24 4.00 9.68 3.42
CA THR A 24 2.77 10.05 4.10
C THR A 24 3.06 11.15 5.11
N ASN A 25 2.01 11.88 5.50
CA ASN A 25 2.08 12.75 6.67
C ASN A 25 1.89 11.91 7.94
N THR A 26 1.88 12.57 9.10
CA THR A 26 1.75 11.88 10.39
C THR A 26 0.38 11.24 10.60
N GLN A 27 -0.59 11.55 9.75
CA GLN A 27 -1.94 10.99 9.80
C GLN A 27 -2.13 9.87 8.76
N SER A 28 -1.03 9.42 8.14
CA SER A 28 -1.02 8.32 7.16
C SER A 28 -1.67 8.66 5.82
N HIS A 29 -1.85 9.96 5.53
CA HIS A 29 -2.32 10.38 4.21
C HIS A 29 -1.14 10.51 3.26
N ILE A 30 -1.31 10.03 2.02
CA ILE A 30 -0.24 9.99 1.03
C ILE A 30 0.05 11.41 0.54
N THR A 31 1.31 11.83 0.65
CA THR A 31 1.77 13.14 0.18
C THR A 31 2.56 13.04 -1.12
N TYR A 32 3.08 11.87 -1.45
CA TYR A 32 3.85 11.62 -2.66
C TYR A 32 3.79 10.14 -3.00
N ALA A 33 3.75 9.84 -4.29
CA ALA A 33 3.90 8.48 -4.81
C ALA A 33 4.69 8.56 -6.12
N ASN A 34 5.68 7.67 -6.30
CA ASN A 34 6.44 7.68 -7.53
C ASN A 34 5.65 6.99 -8.66
N ALA A 35 6.17 7.11 -9.88
CA ALA A 35 5.48 6.57 -11.06
C ALA A 35 5.26 5.05 -10.96
N ALA A 36 6.24 4.32 -10.41
CA ALA A 36 6.13 2.88 -10.25
C ALA A 36 5.01 2.52 -9.27
N PHE A 37 4.90 3.23 -8.14
CA PHE A 37 3.83 3.02 -7.18
C PHE A 37 2.46 3.24 -7.84
N ILE A 38 2.33 4.34 -8.58
CA ILE A 38 1.07 4.68 -9.27
C ILE A 38 0.70 3.58 -10.26
N ALA A 39 1.65 3.16 -11.10
CA ALA A 39 1.41 2.14 -12.11
C ALA A 39 0.99 0.80 -11.49
N VAL A 40 1.70 0.35 -10.47
CA VAL A 40 1.42 -0.95 -9.83
C VAL A 40 0.10 -0.91 -9.06
N SER A 41 -0.22 0.22 -8.43
CA SER A 41 -1.48 0.35 -7.66
C SER A 41 -2.72 0.31 -8.55
N GLY A 42 -2.59 0.68 -9.83
CA GLY A 42 -3.72 0.77 -10.74
C GLY A 42 -4.60 1.99 -10.54
N PHE A 43 -4.26 2.86 -9.57
CA PHE A 43 -4.97 4.12 -9.35
C PHE A 43 -4.31 5.24 -10.14
N GLU A 44 -5.08 6.30 -10.43
CA GLU A 44 -4.52 7.53 -10.98
C GLU A 44 -3.87 8.34 -9.87
N ARG A 45 -2.93 9.21 -10.22
CA ARG A 45 -2.25 10.06 -9.24
C ARG A 45 -3.24 10.88 -8.42
N GLU A 46 -4.25 11.44 -9.06
CA GLU A 46 -5.26 12.27 -8.42
C GLU A 46 -6.12 11.47 -7.44
N GLU A 47 -6.21 10.16 -7.63
CA GLU A 47 -6.94 9.28 -6.72
C GLU A 47 -6.11 8.94 -5.47
N ILE A 48 -4.78 9.09 -5.54
CA ILE A 48 -3.85 8.63 -4.51
C ILE A 48 -3.48 9.76 -3.55
N ILE A 49 -3.06 10.91 -4.08
CA ILE A 49 -2.53 12.00 -3.26
C ILE A 49 -3.61 12.54 -2.34
N GLY A 50 -3.29 12.65 -1.06
CA GLY A 50 -4.21 13.13 -0.03
C GLY A 50 -5.08 12.04 0.59
N GLN A 51 -5.04 10.82 0.05
CA GLN A 51 -5.84 9.71 0.58
C GLN A 51 -5.08 8.95 1.65
N ALA A 52 -5.80 8.30 2.56
CA ALA A 52 -5.19 7.44 3.55
C ALA A 52 -4.48 6.28 2.86
N HIS A 53 -3.27 5.95 3.32
CA HIS A 53 -2.43 4.92 2.69
C HIS A 53 -3.10 3.55 2.67
N ASN A 54 -4.07 3.31 3.56
CA ASN A 54 -4.79 2.04 3.60
C ASN A 54 -5.64 1.76 2.35
N MET A 55 -5.73 2.71 1.42
CA MET A 55 -6.46 2.50 0.16
C MET A 55 -5.88 1.35 -0.66
N VAL A 56 -4.58 1.05 -0.50
CA VAL A 56 -3.93 -0.06 -1.21
C VAL A 56 -3.85 -1.32 -0.36
N ARG A 57 -4.41 -1.31 0.85
CA ARG A 57 -4.37 -2.48 1.73
C ARG A 57 -5.32 -3.56 1.24
N HIS A 58 -4.81 -4.78 1.11
CA HIS A 58 -5.66 -5.93 0.80
C HIS A 58 -6.43 -6.35 2.04
N PRO A 59 -7.74 -6.65 1.92
CA PRO A 59 -8.55 -7.02 3.10
C PRO A 59 -8.11 -8.32 3.77
N ASP A 60 -7.35 -9.19 3.08
CA ASP A 60 -6.81 -10.41 3.66
C ASP A 60 -5.68 -10.15 4.64
N MET A 61 -5.08 -8.95 4.64
CA MET A 61 -4.00 -8.62 5.58
C MET A 61 -4.57 -8.32 6.96
N PRO A 62 -4.01 -8.93 8.02
CA PRO A 62 -4.48 -8.66 9.37
C PRO A 62 -4.17 -7.24 9.82
N THR A 63 -5.08 -6.64 10.58
CA THR A 63 -4.90 -5.28 11.09
C THR A 63 -3.70 -5.16 12.02
N GLN A 64 -3.35 -6.25 12.74
CA GLN A 64 -2.18 -6.24 13.62
C GLN A 64 -0.88 -5.96 12.89
N ALA A 65 -0.75 -6.38 11.62
CA ALA A 65 0.45 -6.11 10.84
C ALA A 65 0.67 -4.61 10.67
N PHE A 66 -0.39 -3.86 10.43
CA PHE A 66 -0.30 -2.41 10.26
C PHE A 66 -0.14 -1.69 11.59
N ALA A 67 -0.76 -2.20 12.66
CA ALA A 67 -0.55 -1.65 14.00
C ALA A 67 0.92 -1.78 14.41
N ASP A 68 1.54 -2.93 14.13
CA ASP A 68 2.96 -3.15 14.39
C ASP A 68 3.84 -2.22 13.56
N MET A 69 3.49 -2.04 12.28
CA MET A 69 4.20 -1.13 11.39
C MET A 69 4.21 0.29 11.96
N TRP A 70 3.05 0.81 12.33
CA TRP A 70 2.95 2.19 12.82
C TRP A 70 3.64 2.38 14.17
N ALA A 71 3.53 1.39 15.07
CA ALA A 71 4.22 1.43 16.35
C ALA A 71 5.74 1.47 16.14
N THR A 72 6.25 0.67 15.20
CA THR A 72 7.68 0.60 14.89
C THR A 72 8.17 1.91 14.29
N LEU A 73 7.43 2.48 13.34
CA LEU A 73 7.80 3.74 12.69
C LEU A 73 7.75 4.92 13.68
N LYS A 74 6.76 4.96 14.55
CA LYS A 74 6.66 5.99 15.60
C LYS A 74 7.81 5.94 16.58
N ALA A 75 8.37 4.75 16.81
CA ALA A 75 9.55 4.58 17.66
C ALA A 75 10.85 4.95 16.94
N GLY A 76 10.79 5.43 15.71
CA GLY A 76 11.95 5.84 14.93
C GLY A 76 12.72 4.68 14.32
N ARG A 77 12.10 3.50 14.26
CA ARG A 77 12.74 2.30 13.69
C ARG A 77 12.17 1.99 12.31
N SER A 78 12.97 1.31 11.48
CA SER A 78 12.53 0.80 10.20
C SER A 78 11.67 -0.44 10.39
N TRP A 79 10.66 -0.60 9.53
CA TRP A 79 9.80 -1.77 9.53
C TRP A 79 9.86 -2.42 8.15
N THR A 80 10.03 -3.75 8.14
CA THR A 80 10.06 -4.52 6.90
C THR A 80 9.22 -5.78 7.08
N ALA A 81 8.36 -6.06 6.11
CA ALA A 81 7.55 -7.26 6.10
C ALA A 81 7.06 -7.51 4.68
N LEU A 82 6.65 -8.75 4.41
CA LEU A 82 5.98 -9.06 3.16
C LEU A 82 4.51 -8.66 3.31
N VAL A 83 4.07 -7.73 2.47
CA VAL A 83 2.73 -7.15 2.56
C VAL A 83 1.96 -7.41 1.27
N LYS A 84 0.73 -7.89 1.41
CA LYS A 84 -0.20 -8.08 0.31
C LYS A 84 -1.01 -6.80 0.14
N ASN A 85 -0.87 -6.14 -1.01
CA ASN A 85 -1.62 -4.93 -1.33
C ASN A 85 -2.66 -5.22 -2.42
N ARG A 86 -3.62 -4.31 -2.59
CA ARG A 86 -4.70 -4.43 -3.56
C ARG A 86 -4.57 -3.33 -4.61
N ARG A 87 -4.61 -3.70 -5.90
CA ARG A 87 -4.77 -2.77 -7.00
C ARG A 87 -6.21 -2.28 -7.07
N LYS A 88 -6.44 -1.16 -7.76
CA LYS A 88 -7.80 -0.63 -7.95
C LYS A 88 -8.77 -1.67 -8.53
N THR A 89 -8.28 -2.53 -9.42
CA THR A 89 -9.08 -3.59 -10.05
C THR A 89 -9.39 -4.76 -9.13
N GLY A 90 -8.71 -4.87 -8.00
CA GLY A 90 -8.89 -5.94 -7.05
C GLY A 90 -7.81 -7.01 -7.06
N ASP A 91 -6.93 -7.00 -8.06
CA ASP A 91 -5.77 -7.88 -8.10
C ASP A 91 -4.82 -7.53 -6.96
N HIS A 92 -4.09 -8.51 -6.47
CA HIS A 92 -3.14 -8.26 -5.39
C HIS A 92 -1.70 -8.26 -5.90
N TYR A 93 -0.83 -7.62 -5.13
CA TYR A 93 0.60 -7.66 -5.35
C TYR A 93 1.32 -7.70 -4.00
N TRP A 94 2.47 -8.38 -4.00
CA TRP A 94 3.27 -8.54 -2.79
C TRP A 94 4.44 -7.57 -2.82
N VAL A 95 4.66 -6.85 -1.72
CA VAL A 95 5.78 -5.91 -1.56
C VAL A 95 6.48 -6.16 -0.23
N ARG A 96 7.73 -5.77 -0.19
CA ARG A 96 8.51 -5.85 1.02
C ARG A 96 9.13 -4.49 1.35
#